data_702b55e7d09358a583dc626dff851525
#
_entry.id   702b55e7d09358a583dc626dff851525
#
_cell.length_a   1.000
_cell.length_b   1.000
_cell.length_c   1.000
_cell.angle_alpha   90.00
_cell.angle_beta   90.00
_cell.angle_gamma   90.00
#
_symmetry.space_group_name_H-M   'P 1'
#
loop_
_entity.id
_entity.type
_entity.pdbx_description
1 polymer ?
#
loop_
_entity_poly.entity_id
_entity_poly.type
_entity_poly.pdbx_seq_one_letter_code
_entity_poly.pdbx_strand_id
1 'polypeptide(L)'
;MKKKYKSQITMVLYVLIIAFVATCTTRKVLPNDIFFTIPCGQNILDNGFSTADTLTYHTGLNFVDVRWFFDVIMTIIHNAFSWDGIYISTIIFSILLFESIFVTLNKLYKKSNISFIITLISAIFIHVYIVPRAQILSALIFVWEYYSILQLLRTNKKRYYLLIILLAIAIVNVHATLYPIFLLLFLPHIVEFIISKLKISNKFKKITFDNSKYYKNLIILFFIISLMGFVSPYSGTAYTVMFKTMSGKTNRTINEMQLIFGTMLLYMWFSYILIFSVLGAFKTHLKASNIFLITGLSIMAIYANRGFLIFVIITNFPLCEILVSCYNSRYYFIFKEKIPKLDFILKFIYCLICLAILVKSLVFLYDNIFEYEYISDIYEPVYATEYLLNEINLDDYVLYNEFNYGSYLEYKGIKAFMDSRAEVFEKPYNDVEIMYDSNKMEFAQDYEELKPYIEKYHFNLFLVNKDFNLFNILMDNTEHSELLHLDDNFAIFKLVEK
;
A
#
# COMPACT_ATOMS: atom_id res chain seq x y z
N MET A 1 -2.40 -35.59 27.14
CA MET A 1 -3.51 -35.26 26.24
C MET A 1 -4.12 -33.88 26.51
N LYS A 2 -4.62 -33.56 27.69
CA LYS A 2 -5.29 -32.25 28.01
C LYS A 2 -4.48 -31.00 27.61
N LYS A 3 -3.15 -30.96 27.81
CA LYS A 3 -2.30 -29.80 27.48
C LYS A 3 -2.16 -29.59 25.96
N LYS A 4 -2.14 -30.65 25.14
CA LYS A 4 -2.08 -30.60 23.69
C LYS A 4 -3.40 -30.09 23.11
N TYR A 5 -4.56 -30.57 23.60
CA TYR A 5 -5.87 -30.09 23.20
C TYR A 5 -6.06 -28.61 23.55
N LYS A 6 -5.67 -28.17 24.76
CA LYS A 6 -5.74 -26.77 25.16
C LYS A 6 -4.92 -25.86 24.21
N SER A 7 -3.71 -26.30 23.83
CA SER A 7 -2.88 -25.56 22.87
C SER A 7 -3.52 -25.47 21.47
N GLN A 8 -4.15 -26.54 21.00
CA GLN A 8 -4.84 -26.55 19.69
C GLN A 8 -6.06 -25.63 19.68
N ILE A 9 -6.90 -25.68 20.73
CA ILE A 9 -8.06 -24.78 20.88
C ILE A 9 -7.61 -23.32 20.89
N THR A 10 -6.55 -22.99 21.63
CA THR A 10 -6.01 -21.62 21.66
C THR A 10 -5.54 -21.17 20.27
N MET A 11 -4.90 -22.04 19.49
CA MET A 11 -4.48 -21.70 18.12
C MET A 11 -5.67 -21.43 17.20
N VAL A 12 -6.72 -22.26 17.27
CA VAL A 12 -7.96 -22.04 16.50
C VAL A 12 -8.61 -20.72 16.88
N LEU A 13 -8.70 -20.41 18.18
CA LEU A 13 -9.25 -19.14 18.65
C LEU A 13 -8.44 -17.93 18.10
N TYR A 14 -7.10 -18.02 18.06
CA TYR A 14 -6.28 -16.95 17.51
C TYR A 14 -6.55 -16.73 16.01
N VAL A 15 -6.64 -17.81 15.23
CA VAL A 15 -7.00 -17.74 13.81
C VAL A 15 -8.38 -17.08 13.63
N LEU A 16 -9.39 -17.51 14.37
CA LEU A 16 -10.73 -16.94 14.26
C LEU A 16 -10.78 -15.45 14.64
N ILE A 17 -10.07 -15.03 15.70
CA ILE A 17 -10.01 -13.64 16.12
C ILE A 17 -9.26 -12.80 15.07
N ILE A 18 -8.15 -13.30 14.52
CA ILE A 18 -7.41 -12.61 13.46
C ILE A 18 -8.29 -12.44 12.23
N ALA A 19 -8.99 -13.48 11.79
CA ALA A 19 -9.90 -13.42 10.66
C ALA A 19 -11.04 -12.42 10.92
N PHE A 20 -11.60 -12.39 12.11
CA PHE A 20 -12.62 -11.41 12.50
C PHE A 20 -12.07 -9.98 12.44
N VAL A 21 -10.93 -9.70 13.06
CA VAL A 21 -10.31 -8.36 13.02
C VAL A 21 -9.96 -7.96 11.59
N ALA A 22 -9.42 -8.86 10.78
CA ALA A 22 -9.13 -8.64 9.36
C ALA A 22 -10.38 -8.22 8.58
N THR A 23 -11.50 -8.93 8.79
CA THR A 23 -12.79 -8.60 8.17
C THR A 23 -13.25 -7.20 8.59
N CYS A 24 -13.22 -6.89 9.88
CA CYS A 24 -13.66 -5.60 10.41
C CYS A 24 -12.80 -4.43 9.92
N THR A 25 -11.49 -4.64 9.76
CA THR A 25 -10.56 -3.57 9.33
C THR A 25 -10.50 -3.37 7.83
N THR A 26 -11.12 -4.24 7.03
CA THR A 26 -11.24 -4.05 5.57
C THR A 26 -12.27 -2.99 5.27
N ARG A 27 -11.87 -1.94 4.55
CA ARG A 27 -12.74 -0.81 4.24
C ARG A 27 -13.70 -1.16 3.10
N LYS A 28 -14.97 -0.76 3.25
CA LYS A 28 -16.02 -0.95 2.23
C LYS A 28 -15.92 0.10 1.13
N VAL A 29 -15.65 1.36 1.48
CA VAL A 29 -15.48 2.43 0.48
C VAL A 29 -14.34 2.10 -0.45
N LEU A 30 -14.63 2.11 -1.74
CA LEU A 30 -13.66 1.81 -2.78
C LEU A 30 -12.69 2.99 -2.96
N PRO A 31 -11.38 2.72 -3.12
CA PRO A 31 -10.42 3.75 -3.47
C PRO A 31 -10.54 4.10 -4.95
N ASN A 32 -10.23 5.32 -5.32
CA ASN A 32 -10.27 5.79 -6.71
C ASN A 32 -9.54 4.86 -7.70
N ASP A 33 -8.40 4.28 -7.31
CA ASP A 33 -7.62 3.39 -8.19
C ASP A 33 -8.40 2.17 -8.71
N ILE A 34 -9.44 1.69 -8.02
CA ILE A 34 -10.18 0.52 -8.48
C ILE A 34 -10.97 0.82 -9.76
N PHE A 35 -11.37 2.07 -9.96
CA PHE A 35 -12.17 2.46 -11.11
C PHE A 35 -11.35 2.42 -12.41
N PHE A 36 -10.04 2.74 -12.39
CA PHE A 36 -9.22 2.50 -13.59
C PHE A 36 -8.67 1.05 -13.66
N THR A 37 -8.56 0.34 -12.52
CA THR A 37 -8.18 -1.07 -12.48
C THR A 37 -9.09 -1.94 -13.35
N ILE A 38 -10.42 -1.72 -13.26
CA ILE A 38 -11.39 -2.53 -14.01
C ILE A 38 -11.27 -2.33 -15.53
N PRO A 39 -11.28 -1.10 -16.08
CA PRO A 39 -11.08 -0.92 -17.52
C PRO A 39 -9.68 -1.32 -18.00
N CYS A 40 -8.61 -1.15 -17.22
CA CYS A 40 -7.28 -1.67 -17.58
C CYS A 40 -7.26 -3.19 -17.70
N GLY A 41 -7.80 -3.89 -16.72
CA GLY A 41 -7.89 -5.36 -16.78
C GLY A 41 -8.81 -5.84 -17.91
N GLN A 42 -9.92 -5.15 -18.20
CA GLN A 42 -10.80 -5.46 -19.30
C GLN A 42 -10.09 -5.27 -20.65
N ASN A 43 -9.34 -4.18 -20.81
CA ASN A 43 -8.56 -3.94 -22.02
C ASN A 43 -7.52 -5.04 -22.29
N ILE A 44 -6.86 -5.55 -21.23
CA ILE A 44 -5.92 -6.67 -21.36
C ILE A 44 -6.65 -7.97 -21.78
N LEU A 45 -7.83 -8.22 -21.21
CA LEU A 45 -8.63 -9.42 -21.57
C LEU A 45 -9.12 -9.39 -23.02
N ASP A 46 -9.52 -8.21 -23.53
CA ASP A 46 -10.10 -8.05 -24.86
C ASP A 46 -9.03 -7.90 -25.95
N ASN A 47 -7.97 -7.15 -25.68
CA ASN A 47 -6.99 -6.71 -26.68
C ASN A 47 -5.56 -7.24 -26.44
N GLY A 48 -5.30 -7.88 -25.30
CA GLY A 48 -3.96 -8.31 -24.91
C GLY A 48 -3.11 -7.17 -24.33
N PHE A 49 -1.80 -7.43 -24.21
CA PHE A 49 -0.88 -6.45 -23.63
C PHE A 49 -0.54 -5.33 -24.61
N SER A 50 -0.69 -4.09 -24.16
CA SER A 50 -0.34 -2.87 -24.89
C SER A 50 0.41 -1.91 -23.97
N THR A 51 1.17 -1.00 -24.58
CA THR A 51 1.80 0.14 -23.87
C THR A 51 1.18 1.47 -24.27
N ALA A 52 0.11 1.47 -25.07
CA ALA A 52 -0.63 2.69 -25.39
C ALA A 52 -1.69 2.96 -24.30
N ASP A 53 -1.83 4.21 -23.89
CA ASP A 53 -2.97 4.63 -23.08
C ASP A 53 -4.24 4.59 -23.90
N THR A 54 -5.29 3.97 -23.35
CA THR A 54 -6.59 3.81 -24.01
C THR A 54 -7.74 4.44 -23.23
N LEU A 55 -7.48 4.91 -22.01
CA LEU A 55 -8.51 5.38 -21.09
C LEU A 55 -8.77 6.89 -21.23
N THR A 56 -7.73 7.65 -21.61
CA THR A 56 -7.89 9.10 -21.86
C THR A 56 -8.13 9.39 -23.33
N TYR A 57 -8.49 10.62 -23.64
CA TYR A 57 -8.62 11.06 -25.04
C TYR A 57 -7.31 11.57 -25.65
N HIS A 58 -6.22 11.62 -24.85
CA HIS A 58 -4.91 11.99 -25.37
C HIS A 58 -4.35 10.91 -26.31
N THR A 59 -3.67 11.36 -27.35
CA THR A 59 -3.00 10.47 -28.30
C THR A 59 -1.51 10.39 -28.04
N GLY A 60 -0.94 9.19 -28.19
CA GLY A 60 0.52 8.98 -28.08
C GLY A 60 1.07 8.87 -26.66
N LEU A 61 0.22 8.85 -25.64
CA LEU A 61 0.67 8.55 -24.26
C LEU A 61 0.99 7.06 -24.14
N ASN A 62 2.10 6.78 -23.44
CA ASN A 62 2.48 5.44 -23.07
C ASN A 62 1.97 5.13 -21.65
N PHE A 63 1.43 3.95 -21.51
CA PHE A 63 1.05 3.38 -20.22
C PHE A 63 1.54 1.95 -20.13
N VAL A 64 2.27 1.62 -19.07
CA VAL A 64 2.66 0.25 -18.74
C VAL A 64 1.90 -0.16 -17.49
N ASP A 65 1.01 -1.12 -17.63
CA ASP A 65 0.27 -1.63 -16.49
C ASP A 65 1.18 -2.50 -15.60
N VAL A 66 1.81 -1.84 -14.64
CA VAL A 66 2.77 -2.42 -13.69
C VAL A 66 2.13 -3.36 -12.66
N ARG A 67 0.81 -3.51 -12.69
CA ARG A 67 0.01 -4.36 -11.81
C ARG A 67 -1.00 -5.21 -12.57
N TRP A 68 -0.74 -5.43 -13.85
CA TRP A 68 -1.61 -6.09 -14.81
C TRP A 68 -2.30 -7.36 -14.30
N PHE A 69 -1.56 -8.19 -13.53
CA PHE A 69 -2.13 -9.44 -13.00
C PHE A 69 -3.18 -9.19 -11.93
N PHE A 70 -2.96 -8.17 -11.08
CA PHE A 70 -3.96 -7.73 -10.11
C PHE A 70 -5.19 -7.14 -10.83
N ASP A 71 -4.99 -6.28 -11.83
CA ASP A 71 -6.05 -5.60 -12.55
C ASP A 71 -6.94 -6.62 -13.29
N VAL A 72 -6.35 -7.61 -13.97
CA VAL A 72 -7.08 -8.71 -14.60
C VAL A 72 -7.89 -9.54 -13.58
N ILE A 73 -7.30 -9.90 -12.43
CA ILE A 73 -8.03 -10.66 -11.40
C ILE A 73 -9.22 -9.86 -10.88
N MET A 74 -9.03 -8.57 -10.56
CA MET A 74 -10.11 -7.72 -10.05
C MET A 74 -11.22 -7.55 -11.09
N THR A 75 -10.87 -7.39 -12.36
CA THR A 75 -11.84 -7.31 -13.46
C THR A 75 -12.67 -8.60 -13.57
N ILE A 76 -12.04 -9.77 -13.55
CA ILE A 76 -12.77 -11.05 -13.59
C ILE A 76 -13.72 -11.17 -12.39
N ILE A 77 -13.27 -10.80 -11.19
CA ILE A 77 -14.10 -10.82 -9.98
C ILE A 77 -15.26 -9.84 -10.10
N HIS A 78 -15.00 -8.60 -10.57
CA HIS A 78 -16.01 -7.58 -10.76
C HIS A 78 -17.06 -8.01 -11.79
N ASN A 79 -16.65 -8.57 -12.93
CA ASN A 79 -17.57 -9.04 -13.97
C ASN A 79 -18.46 -10.20 -13.49
N ALA A 80 -17.96 -11.03 -12.56
CA ALA A 80 -18.72 -12.15 -12.02
C ALA A 80 -19.62 -11.78 -10.82
N PHE A 81 -19.19 -10.88 -9.95
CA PHE A 81 -19.79 -10.63 -8.64
C PHE A 81 -19.93 -9.14 -8.29
N SER A 82 -19.68 -8.23 -9.24
CA SER A 82 -19.76 -6.78 -9.03
C SER A 82 -18.89 -6.29 -7.84
N TRP A 83 -19.25 -5.20 -7.21
CA TRP A 83 -18.53 -4.60 -6.09
C TRP A 83 -18.52 -5.48 -4.84
N ASP A 84 -19.53 -6.32 -4.65
CA ASP A 84 -19.55 -7.32 -3.56
C ASP A 84 -18.38 -8.29 -3.70
N GLY A 85 -18.08 -8.74 -4.93
CA GLY A 85 -16.94 -9.61 -5.21
C GLY A 85 -15.61 -8.92 -4.89
N ILE A 86 -15.46 -7.65 -5.25
CA ILE A 86 -14.26 -6.84 -4.94
C ILE A 86 -14.07 -6.72 -3.43
N TYR A 87 -15.13 -6.39 -2.68
CA TYR A 87 -15.06 -6.27 -1.23
C TYR A 87 -14.74 -7.60 -0.55
N ILE A 88 -15.44 -8.68 -0.92
CA ILE A 88 -15.21 -10.03 -0.36
C ILE A 88 -13.78 -10.51 -0.68
N SER A 89 -13.29 -10.31 -1.90
CA SER A 89 -11.91 -10.67 -2.25
C SER A 89 -10.89 -9.90 -1.43
N THR A 90 -11.14 -8.62 -1.16
CA THR A 90 -10.28 -7.78 -0.30
C THR A 90 -10.27 -8.30 1.14
N ILE A 91 -11.42 -8.72 1.68
CA ILE A 91 -11.52 -9.39 2.99
C ILE A 91 -10.67 -10.68 3.00
N ILE A 92 -10.78 -11.51 1.97
CA ILE A 92 -9.99 -12.74 1.85
C ILE A 92 -8.50 -12.43 1.83
N PHE A 93 -8.05 -11.44 1.05
CA PHE A 93 -6.64 -11.04 1.00
C PHE A 93 -6.16 -10.47 2.34
N SER A 94 -7.01 -9.72 3.04
CA SER A 94 -6.73 -9.21 4.39
C SER A 94 -6.53 -10.35 5.39
N ILE A 95 -7.43 -11.34 5.41
CA ILE A 95 -7.32 -12.54 6.25
C ILE A 95 -6.02 -13.27 5.93
N LEU A 96 -5.73 -13.52 4.66
CA LEU A 96 -4.50 -14.20 4.23
C LEU A 96 -3.24 -13.44 4.67
N LEU A 97 -3.24 -12.11 4.60
CA LEU A 97 -2.13 -11.28 5.05
C LEU A 97 -1.88 -11.43 6.56
N PHE A 98 -2.90 -11.20 7.38
CA PHE A 98 -2.72 -11.23 8.84
C PHE A 98 -2.49 -12.64 9.38
N GLU A 99 -3.13 -13.66 8.82
CA GLU A 99 -2.81 -15.05 9.14
C GLU A 99 -1.37 -15.41 8.74
N SER A 100 -0.88 -14.91 7.61
CA SER A 100 0.52 -15.12 7.20
C SER A 100 1.50 -14.46 8.16
N ILE A 101 1.23 -13.24 8.65
CA ILE A 101 2.04 -12.59 9.68
C ILE A 101 2.07 -13.47 10.95
N PHE A 102 0.91 -13.87 11.46
CA PHE A 102 0.81 -14.71 12.64
C PHE A 102 1.57 -16.03 12.49
N VAL A 103 1.31 -16.75 11.39
CA VAL A 103 1.89 -18.09 11.13
C VAL A 103 3.40 -18.01 10.97
N THR A 104 3.91 -17.04 10.24
CA THR A 104 5.36 -16.89 10.01
C THR A 104 6.10 -16.51 11.29
N LEU A 105 5.59 -15.56 12.07
CA LEU A 105 6.16 -15.18 13.36
C LEU A 105 6.13 -16.35 14.35
N ASN A 106 4.99 -17.06 14.43
CA ASN A 106 4.85 -18.20 15.34
C ASN A 106 5.77 -19.38 14.97
N LYS A 107 5.96 -19.65 13.66
CA LYS A 107 6.92 -20.67 13.18
C LYS A 107 8.37 -20.30 13.51
N LEU A 108 8.74 -19.02 13.45
CA LEU A 108 10.10 -18.55 13.70
C LEU A 108 10.42 -18.52 15.19
N TYR A 109 9.51 -18.02 16.03
CA TYR A 109 9.81 -17.66 17.42
C TYR A 109 9.10 -18.53 18.46
N LYS A 110 8.13 -19.36 18.06
CA LYS A 110 7.40 -20.34 18.88
C LYS A 110 6.77 -19.73 20.15
N LYS A 111 6.27 -18.50 20.04
CA LYS A 111 5.58 -17.74 21.10
C LYS A 111 4.25 -17.21 20.58
N SER A 112 3.23 -18.08 20.54
CA SER A 112 1.94 -17.79 19.92
C SER A 112 1.27 -16.51 20.45
N ASN A 113 1.32 -16.25 21.77
CA ASN A 113 0.71 -15.06 22.35
C ASN A 113 1.38 -13.75 21.86
N ILE A 114 2.73 -13.76 21.74
CA ILE A 114 3.48 -12.61 21.24
C ILE A 114 3.20 -12.40 19.75
N SER A 115 3.23 -13.48 18.96
CA SER A 115 2.89 -13.42 17.52
C SER A 115 1.47 -12.93 17.30
N PHE A 116 0.51 -13.39 18.09
CA PHE A 116 -0.89 -12.99 18.02
C PHE A 116 -1.08 -11.50 18.28
N ILE A 117 -0.56 -10.97 19.40
CA ILE A 117 -0.73 -9.54 19.74
C ILE A 117 -0.04 -8.61 18.73
N ILE A 118 1.15 -8.98 18.22
CA ILE A 118 1.82 -8.23 17.17
C ILE A 118 0.95 -8.17 15.91
N THR A 119 0.36 -9.30 15.51
CA THR A 119 -0.52 -9.36 14.35
C THR A 119 -1.74 -8.46 14.52
N LEU A 120 -2.40 -8.49 15.70
CA LEU A 120 -3.56 -7.65 15.97
C LEU A 120 -3.22 -6.14 15.97
N ILE A 121 -2.10 -5.77 16.57
CA ILE A 121 -1.62 -4.37 16.56
C ILE A 121 -1.35 -3.93 15.12
N SER A 122 -0.71 -4.80 14.32
CA SER A 122 -0.46 -4.50 12.92
C SER A 122 -1.74 -4.28 12.13
N ALA A 123 -2.78 -5.09 12.35
CA ALA A 123 -4.07 -4.94 11.67
C ALA A 123 -4.69 -3.55 11.91
N ILE A 124 -4.62 -3.05 13.15
CA ILE A 124 -5.10 -1.69 13.45
C ILE A 124 -4.20 -0.61 12.84
N PHE A 125 -2.88 -0.81 12.84
CA PHE A 125 -1.95 0.22 12.33
C PHE A 125 -2.00 0.40 10.81
N ILE A 126 -2.28 -0.67 10.08
CA ILE A 126 -2.30 -0.63 8.62
C ILE A 126 -3.71 -0.69 8.01
N HIS A 127 -4.78 -0.55 8.82
CA HIS A 127 -6.16 -0.66 8.34
C HIS A 127 -6.49 0.29 7.17
N VAL A 128 -5.87 1.48 7.14
CA VAL A 128 -6.05 2.45 6.05
C VAL A 128 -5.55 1.96 4.69
N TYR A 129 -4.65 0.96 4.68
CA TYR A 129 -4.10 0.34 3.48
C TYR A 129 -4.85 -0.94 3.08
N ILE A 130 -5.84 -1.38 3.88
CA ILE A 130 -6.63 -2.59 3.59
C ILE A 130 -7.82 -2.21 2.71
N VAL A 131 -7.50 -1.97 1.45
CA VAL A 131 -8.40 -1.58 0.37
C VAL A 131 -8.08 -2.41 -0.88
N PRO A 132 -8.96 -2.48 -1.90
CA PRO A 132 -8.74 -3.27 -3.11
C PRO A 132 -7.67 -2.65 -4.02
N ARG A 133 -6.43 -2.71 -3.58
CA ARG A 133 -5.22 -2.27 -4.30
C ARG A 133 -4.18 -3.40 -4.34
N ALA A 134 -3.35 -3.45 -5.37
CA ALA A 134 -2.27 -4.44 -5.51
C ALA A 134 -1.31 -4.49 -4.30
N GLN A 135 -1.26 -3.44 -3.49
CA GLN A 135 -0.44 -3.34 -2.29
C GLN A 135 -0.75 -4.42 -1.24
N ILE A 136 -2.00 -4.90 -1.13
CA ILE A 136 -2.36 -5.95 -0.14
C ILE A 136 -1.72 -7.29 -0.51
N LEU A 137 -1.72 -7.65 -1.79
CA LEU A 137 -1.02 -8.86 -2.28
C LEU A 137 0.50 -8.70 -2.19
N SER A 138 1.01 -7.50 -2.45
CA SER A 138 2.43 -7.20 -2.29
C SER A 138 2.88 -7.35 -0.84
N ALA A 139 2.08 -6.88 0.12
CA ALA A 139 2.32 -7.06 1.54
C ALA A 139 2.40 -8.55 1.93
N LEU A 140 1.48 -9.37 1.41
CA LEU A 140 1.49 -10.82 1.59
C LEU A 140 2.77 -11.46 1.03
N ILE A 141 3.19 -11.05 -0.17
CA ILE A 141 4.44 -11.51 -0.82
C ILE A 141 5.64 -11.16 0.06
N PHE A 142 5.76 -9.92 0.56
CA PHE A 142 6.86 -9.49 1.41
C PHE A 142 6.95 -10.24 2.74
N VAL A 143 5.82 -10.59 3.36
CA VAL A 143 5.81 -11.42 4.59
C VAL A 143 6.43 -12.79 4.33
N TRP A 144 6.06 -13.46 3.24
CA TRP A 144 6.60 -14.76 2.90
C TRP A 144 8.04 -14.71 2.38
N GLU A 145 8.41 -13.66 1.68
CA GLU A 145 9.78 -13.40 1.26
C GLU A 145 10.70 -13.29 2.47
N TYR A 146 10.41 -12.35 3.38
CA TYR A 146 11.26 -12.10 4.53
C TYR A 146 11.34 -13.31 5.46
N TYR A 147 10.22 -14.00 5.68
CA TYR A 147 10.20 -15.30 6.37
C TYR A 147 11.15 -16.30 5.70
N SER A 148 11.12 -16.38 4.38
CA SER A 148 11.93 -17.33 3.62
C SER A 148 13.43 -16.99 3.67
N ILE A 149 13.80 -15.72 3.61
CA ILE A 149 15.18 -15.25 3.82
C ILE A 149 15.69 -15.72 5.20
N LEU A 150 14.92 -15.47 6.27
CA LEU A 150 15.30 -15.89 7.62
C LEU A 150 15.42 -17.43 7.75
N GLN A 151 14.51 -18.16 7.13
CA GLN A 151 14.54 -19.62 7.15
C GLN A 151 15.69 -20.21 6.30
N LEU A 152 16.02 -19.57 5.19
CA LEU A 152 17.17 -19.95 4.35
C LEU A 152 18.46 -19.80 5.14
N LEU A 153 18.65 -18.66 5.82
CA LEU A 153 19.83 -18.42 6.65
C LEU A 153 19.94 -19.40 7.85
N ARG A 154 18.80 -19.90 8.36
CA ARG A 154 18.76 -20.87 9.48
C ARG A 154 18.95 -22.32 9.02
N THR A 155 18.39 -22.71 7.89
CA THR A 155 18.19 -24.13 7.54
C THR A 155 18.76 -24.57 6.20
N ASN A 156 18.99 -23.63 5.28
CA ASN A 156 19.46 -23.86 3.89
C ASN A 156 18.60 -24.87 3.09
N LYS A 157 17.29 -24.96 3.38
CA LYS A 157 16.42 -25.92 2.68
C LYS A 157 16.04 -25.42 1.29
N LYS A 158 16.12 -26.29 0.28
CA LYS A 158 15.83 -25.98 -1.15
C LYS A 158 14.46 -25.31 -1.37
N ARG A 159 13.44 -25.66 -0.56
CA ARG A 159 12.09 -25.09 -0.67
C ARG A 159 12.05 -23.57 -0.51
N TYR A 160 12.96 -22.99 0.29
CA TYR A 160 12.98 -21.54 0.51
C TYR A 160 13.62 -20.79 -0.66
N TYR A 161 14.57 -21.39 -1.37
CA TYR A 161 15.08 -20.86 -2.65
C TYR A 161 13.97 -20.80 -3.68
N LEU A 162 13.26 -21.92 -3.88
CA LEU A 162 12.14 -21.99 -4.82
C LEU A 162 11.05 -20.98 -4.47
N LEU A 163 10.67 -20.90 -3.20
CA LEU A 163 9.64 -19.96 -2.76
C LEU A 163 10.04 -18.50 -3.03
N ILE A 164 11.28 -18.10 -2.73
CA ILE A 164 11.77 -16.74 -3.02
C ILE A 164 11.73 -16.44 -4.53
N ILE A 165 12.15 -17.38 -5.38
CA ILE A 165 12.09 -17.19 -6.84
C ILE A 165 10.63 -17.02 -7.32
N LEU A 166 9.71 -17.86 -6.84
CA LEU A 166 8.30 -17.77 -7.19
C LEU A 166 7.68 -16.44 -6.70
N LEU A 167 8.04 -15.97 -5.50
CA LEU A 167 7.60 -14.69 -4.97
C LEU A 167 8.20 -13.50 -5.75
N ALA A 168 9.45 -13.62 -6.25
CA ALA A 168 10.06 -12.62 -7.11
C ALA A 168 9.32 -12.49 -8.46
N ILE A 169 8.91 -13.61 -9.06
CA ILE A 169 8.08 -13.61 -10.26
C ILE A 169 6.68 -13.04 -9.94
N ALA A 170 6.10 -13.40 -8.81
CA ALA A 170 4.79 -12.92 -8.41
C ALA A 170 4.77 -11.39 -8.23
N ILE A 171 5.72 -10.80 -7.50
CA ILE A 171 5.73 -9.35 -7.26
C ILE A 171 5.93 -8.54 -8.55
N VAL A 172 6.72 -9.03 -9.50
CA VAL A 172 6.94 -8.38 -10.80
C VAL A 172 5.66 -8.31 -11.64
N ASN A 173 4.75 -9.25 -11.48
CA ASN A 173 3.50 -9.31 -12.23
C ASN A 173 2.30 -8.73 -11.47
N VAL A 174 2.31 -8.81 -10.13
CA VAL A 174 1.25 -8.24 -9.28
C VAL A 174 1.46 -6.74 -9.04
N HIS A 175 2.71 -6.29 -8.89
CA HIS A 175 3.04 -4.90 -8.55
C HIS A 175 4.52 -4.58 -8.82
N ALA A 176 4.88 -4.45 -10.08
CA ALA A 176 6.27 -4.29 -10.52
C ALA A 176 7.00 -3.10 -9.90
N THR A 177 6.30 -2.00 -9.56
CA THR A 177 6.90 -0.82 -8.89
C THR A 177 7.53 -1.15 -7.54
N LEU A 178 7.07 -2.21 -6.86
CA LEU A 178 7.62 -2.63 -5.56
C LEU A 178 8.75 -3.67 -5.68
N TYR A 179 9.08 -4.11 -6.89
CA TYR A 179 10.16 -5.07 -7.09
C TYR A 179 11.55 -4.60 -6.60
N PRO A 180 11.96 -3.34 -6.76
CA PRO A 180 13.20 -2.85 -6.15
C PRO A 180 13.21 -3.01 -4.62
N ILE A 181 12.07 -2.82 -3.94
CA ILE A 181 11.95 -3.00 -2.49
C ILE A 181 12.10 -4.48 -2.12
N PHE A 182 11.56 -5.40 -2.93
CA PHE A 182 11.77 -6.83 -2.78
C PHE A 182 13.28 -7.15 -2.76
N LEU A 183 14.06 -6.62 -3.68
CA LEU A 183 15.50 -6.79 -3.68
C LEU A 183 16.19 -6.16 -2.46
N LEU A 184 15.73 -4.98 -2.01
CA LEU A 184 16.30 -4.28 -0.88
C LEU A 184 16.19 -5.04 0.45
N LEU A 185 15.22 -5.95 0.62
CA LEU A 185 15.09 -6.76 1.85
C LEU A 185 16.24 -7.75 2.08
N PHE A 186 17.02 -8.06 1.06
CA PHE A 186 18.24 -8.87 1.19
C PHE A 186 19.42 -8.09 1.75
N LEU A 187 19.49 -6.78 1.49
CA LEU A 187 20.65 -5.95 1.81
C LEU A 187 21.05 -5.93 3.28
N PRO A 188 20.13 -5.84 4.26
CA PRO A 188 20.50 -5.86 5.68
C PRO A 188 21.34 -7.09 6.05
N HIS A 189 21.01 -8.23 5.51
CA HIS A 189 21.73 -9.48 5.74
C HIS A 189 23.06 -9.55 4.99
N ILE A 190 23.10 -9.08 3.74
CA ILE A 190 24.33 -9.03 2.92
C ILE A 190 25.34 -8.08 3.57
N VAL A 191 24.89 -6.88 3.99
CA VAL A 191 25.74 -5.88 4.67
C VAL A 191 26.26 -6.43 6.01
N GLU A 192 25.40 -7.07 6.80
CA GLU A 192 25.83 -7.74 8.04
C GLU A 192 26.96 -8.76 7.78
N PHE A 193 26.83 -9.59 6.76
CA PHE A 193 27.84 -10.56 6.37
C PHE A 193 29.16 -9.90 5.97
N ILE A 194 29.12 -8.86 5.12
CA ILE A 194 30.32 -8.12 4.68
C ILE A 194 31.03 -7.51 5.88
N ILE A 195 30.32 -6.82 6.76
CA ILE A 195 30.89 -6.19 7.96
C ILE A 195 31.52 -7.24 8.90
N SER A 196 30.86 -8.41 9.03
CA SER A 196 31.41 -9.50 9.84
C SER A 196 32.77 -9.99 9.35
N LYS A 197 33.00 -9.98 8.01
CA LYS A 197 34.27 -10.37 7.37
C LYS A 197 35.37 -9.31 7.49
N LEU A 198 35.00 -8.03 7.55
CA LEU A 198 35.95 -6.92 7.68
C LEU A 198 36.49 -6.75 9.11
N LYS A 199 36.16 -7.64 10.08
CA LYS A 199 36.57 -7.58 11.49
C LYS A 199 36.21 -6.26 12.22
N ILE A 200 35.43 -5.40 11.60
CA ILE A 200 34.90 -4.16 12.19
C ILE A 200 33.94 -4.51 13.35
N SER A 201 33.31 -5.67 13.25
CA SER A 201 32.37 -6.21 14.25
C SER A 201 32.95 -6.24 15.68
N ASN A 202 34.26 -6.40 15.85
CA ASN A 202 34.90 -6.47 17.15
C ASN A 202 34.86 -5.16 17.96
N LYS A 203 34.56 -4.03 17.27
CA LYS A 203 34.42 -2.71 17.91
C LYS A 203 33.06 -2.50 18.60
N PHE A 204 32.04 -3.28 18.23
CA PHE A 204 30.66 -3.10 18.69
C PHE A 204 30.26 -4.15 19.72
N LYS A 205 30.51 -3.89 20.99
CA LYS A 205 30.24 -4.85 22.10
C LYS A 205 28.77 -5.26 22.27
N LYS A 206 27.82 -4.41 21.86
CA LYS A 206 26.36 -4.65 22.01
C LYS A 206 25.68 -5.15 20.74
N ILE A 207 26.38 -5.21 19.61
CA ILE A 207 25.84 -5.63 18.34
C ILE A 207 26.40 -7.00 17.99
N THR A 208 25.52 -7.95 17.67
CA THR A 208 25.89 -9.26 17.15
C THR A 208 25.84 -9.27 15.65
N PHE A 209 26.82 -9.91 15.05
CA PHE A 209 26.91 -10.16 13.60
C PHE A 209 26.75 -11.66 13.39
N ASP A 210 25.73 -12.05 12.62
CA ASP A 210 25.51 -13.45 12.30
C ASP A 210 26.52 -13.91 11.24
N ASN A 211 27.22 -15.01 11.53
CA ASN A 211 28.21 -15.63 10.66
C ASN A 211 27.68 -16.93 10.01
N SER A 212 26.41 -16.99 9.68
CA SER A 212 25.85 -18.16 9.00
C SER A 212 26.66 -18.50 7.77
N LYS A 213 27.02 -19.79 7.61
CA LYS A 213 27.69 -20.30 6.40
C LYS A 213 26.87 -20.17 5.13
N TYR A 214 25.58 -19.83 5.25
CA TYR A 214 24.64 -19.76 4.15
C TYR A 214 24.52 -18.38 3.49
N TYR A 215 25.23 -17.36 4.00
CA TYR A 215 25.22 -16.02 3.38
C TYR A 215 25.71 -16.01 1.93
N LYS A 216 26.70 -16.85 1.58
CA LYS A 216 27.13 -16.98 0.18
C LYS A 216 25.98 -17.41 -0.74
N ASN A 217 25.15 -18.35 -0.26
CA ASN A 217 24.00 -18.83 -1.01
C ASN A 217 22.93 -17.72 -1.15
N LEU A 218 22.76 -16.90 -0.11
CA LEU A 218 21.86 -15.74 -0.16
C LEU A 218 22.31 -14.73 -1.21
N ILE A 219 23.61 -14.45 -1.32
CA ILE A 219 24.18 -13.55 -2.35
C ILE A 219 23.95 -14.12 -3.75
N ILE A 220 24.20 -15.42 -3.95
CA ILE A 220 23.95 -16.06 -5.25
C ILE A 220 22.47 -15.96 -5.60
N LEU A 221 21.58 -16.24 -4.65
CA LEU A 221 20.14 -16.12 -4.85
C LEU A 221 19.74 -14.68 -5.19
N PHE A 222 20.33 -13.68 -4.53
CA PHE A 222 20.09 -12.27 -4.84
C PHE A 222 20.37 -11.95 -6.32
N PHE A 223 21.48 -12.42 -6.88
CA PHE A 223 21.77 -12.23 -8.31
C PHE A 223 20.76 -12.99 -9.20
N ILE A 224 20.36 -14.20 -8.82
CA ILE A 224 19.35 -14.96 -9.58
C ILE A 224 18.03 -14.22 -9.62
N ILE A 225 17.52 -13.79 -8.45
CA ILE A 225 16.24 -13.08 -8.39
C ILE A 225 16.32 -11.71 -9.05
N SER A 226 17.50 -11.05 -9.07
CA SER A 226 17.67 -9.79 -9.80
C SER A 226 17.39 -9.94 -11.31
N LEU A 227 17.40 -11.13 -11.86
CA LEU A 227 17.02 -11.40 -13.26
C LEU A 227 15.51 -11.62 -13.43
N MET A 228 14.77 -11.88 -12.35
CA MET A 228 13.33 -12.16 -12.43
C MET A 228 12.50 -10.92 -12.81
N GLY A 229 13.05 -9.72 -12.68
CA GLY A 229 12.42 -8.48 -13.14
C GLY A 229 12.14 -8.45 -14.64
N PHE A 230 12.74 -9.34 -15.42
CA PHE A 230 12.45 -9.50 -16.85
C PHE A 230 11.30 -10.49 -17.13
N VAL A 231 10.79 -11.19 -16.11
CA VAL A 231 9.72 -12.19 -16.25
C VAL A 231 8.36 -11.51 -16.11
N SER A 232 8.07 -10.62 -17.05
CA SER A 232 6.80 -9.88 -17.15
C SER A 232 6.50 -9.65 -18.63
N PRO A 233 5.22 -9.54 -19.04
CA PRO A 233 4.85 -9.13 -20.40
C PRO A 233 5.51 -7.80 -20.82
N TYR A 234 5.77 -6.92 -19.87
CA TYR A 234 6.40 -5.61 -20.08
C TYR A 234 7.91 -5.60 -19.84
N SER A 235 8.57 -6.72 -19.79
CA SER A 235 10.00 -6.97 -19.63
C SER A 235 10.82 -5.79 -19.04
N GLY A 236 11.58 -6.00 -17.99
CA GLY A 236 12.53 -5.00 -17.46
C GLY A 236 11.94 -3.69 -16.87
N THR A 237 10.67 -3.39 -17.10
CA THR A 237 10.02 -2.18 -16.57
C THR A 237 10.03 -2.13 -15.04
N ALA A 238 10.02 -3.27 -14.36
CA ALA A 238 10.15 -3.40 -12.92
C ALA A 238 11.40 -2.70 -12.33
N TYR A 239 12.44 -2.46 -13.13
CA TYR A 239 13.64 -1.75 -12.69
C TYR A 239 13.54 -0.24 -12.84
N THR A 240 12.74 0.25 -13.75
CA THR A 240 12.74 1.67 -14.15
C THR A 240 11.51 2.43 -13.67
N VAL A 241 10.35 1.78 -13.60
CA VAL A 241 9.07 2.45 -13.31
C VAL A 241 9.10 3.14 -11.95
N MET A 242 9.53 2.47 -10.89
CA MET A 242 9.61 3.09 -9.56
C MET A 242 10.43 4.39 -9.58
N PHE A 243 11.59 4.37 -10.25
CA PHE A 243 12.47 5.55 -10.31
C PHE A 243 11.87 6.66 -11.19
N LYS A 244 11.22 6.30 -12.30
CA LYS A 244 10.51 7.27 -13.15
C LYS A 244 9.37 7.92 -12.37
N THR A 245 8.52 7.14 -11.72
CA THR A 245 7.42 7.65 -10.90
C THR A 245 7.93 8.57 -9.78
N MET A 246 9.00 8.18 -9.06
CA MET A 246 9.54 8.99 -7.96
C MET A 246 10.29 10.23 -8.41
N SER A 247 10.73 10.34 -9.66
CA SER A 247 11.39 11.51 -10.20
C SER A 247 10.45 12.54 -10.82
N GLY A 248 9.16 12.27 -10.91
CA GLY A 248 8.14 13.22 -11.35
C GLY A 248 8.08 14.44 -10.43
N LYS A 249 7.81 15.62 -11.01
CA LYS A 249 7.79 16.89 -10.25
C LYS A 249 6.55 17.03 -9.37
N THR A 250 5.45 16.44 -9.79
CA THR A 250 4.13 16.51 -9.16
C THR A 250 3.89 15.48 -8.07
N ASN A 251 4.80 14.53 -7.89
CA ASN A 251 4.72 13.55 -6.79
C ASN A 251 4.54 14.18 -5.39
N ARG A 252 4.92 15.46 -5.24
CA ARG A 252 4.78 16.19 -3.97
C ARG A 252 3.36 16.67 -3.70
N THR A 253 2.48 16.70 -4.69
CA THR A 253 1.06 17.06 -4.54
C THR A 253 0.21 15.85 -4.14
N ILE A 254 0.66 14.64 -4.45
CA ILE A 254 -0.05 13.39 -4.12
C ILE A 254 0.20 13.04 -2.65
N ASN A 255 -0.86 12.97 -1.85
CA ASN A 255 -0.79 12.71 -0.40
C ASN A 255 0.00 11.45 -0.02
N GLU A 256 -0.12 10.37 -0.79
CA GLU A 256 0.58 9.10 -0.52
C GLU A 256 2.10 9.18 -0.74
N MET A 257 2.55 10.12 -1.59
CA MET A 257 3.96 10.35 -1.89
C MET A 257 4.61 11.40 -0.98
N GLN A 258 3.81 12.08 -0.16
CA GLN A 258 4.32 13.09 0.77
C GLN A 258 5.07 12.45 1.93
N LEU A 259 5.91 13.27 2.55
CA LEU A 259 6.56 12.91 3.81
C LEU A 259 5.50 12.63 4.89
N ILE A 260 5.82 11.68 5.78
CA ILE A 260 4.92 11.27 6.89
C ILE A 260 4.60 12.40 7.88
N PHE A 261 5.34 13.53 7.81
CA PHE A 261 5.19 14.67 8.72
C PHE A 261 3.80 15.31 8.60
N GLY A 262 3.18 15.57 9.76
CA GLY A 262 1.83 16.14 9.84
C GLY A 262 0.70 15.11 9.73
N THR A 263 1.02 13.84 9.52
CA THR A 263 0.01 12.77 9.43
C THR A 263 -0.09 11.98 10.74
N MET A 264 -1.22 11.30 10.95
CA MET A 264 -1.39 10.33 12.06
C MET A 264 -0.36 9.19 12.01
N LEU A 265 0.15 8.85 10.83
CA LEU A 265 1.16 7.80 10.64
C LEU A 265 2.48 8.13 11.33
N LEU A 266 2.81 9.42 11.48
CA LEU A 266 4.00 9.87 12.23
C LEU A 266 3.94 9.41 13.69
N TYR A 267 2.79 9.57 14.36
CA TYR A 267 2.62 9.13 15.75
C TYR A 267 2.71 7.61 15.88
N MET A 268 2.18 6.89 14.90
CA MET A 268 2.30 5.42 14.85
C MET A 268 3.74 4.99 14.64
N TRP A 269 4.48 5.65 13.73
CA TRP A 269 5.91 5.40 13.50
C TRP A 269 6.74 5.68 14.77
N PHE A 270 6.52 6.83 15.45
CA PHE A 270 7.16 7.13 16.72
C PHE A 270 6.89 6.07 17.79
N SER A 271 5.66 5.58 17.88
CA SER A 271 5.28 4.52 18.83
C SER A 271 6.09 3.25 18.58
N TYR A 272 6.25 2.85 17.31
CA TYR A 272 7.08 1.70 16.93
C TYR A 272 8.54 1.91 17.30
N ILE A 273 9.13 3.05 16.95
CA ILE A 273 10.54 3.36 17.24
C ILE A 273 10.77 3.44 18.76
N LEU A 274 9.84 4.02 19.52
CA LEU A 274 9.92 4.05 20.98
C LEU A 274 9.91 2.63 21.55
N ILE A 275 9.00 1.77 21.10
CA ILE A 275 8.95 0.36 21.51
C ILE A 275 10.30 -0.33 21.22
N PHE A 276 10.84 -0.18 20.00
CA PHE A 276 12.16 -0.75 19.65
C PHE A 276 13.27 -0.21 20.54
N SER A 277 13.29 1.09 20.84
CA SER A 277 14.31 1.73 21.66
C SER A 277 14.26 1.24 23.10
N VAL A 278 13.07 1.20 23.69
CA VAL A 278 12.87 0.69 25.06
C VAL A 278 13.24 -0.79 25.16
N LEU A 279 12.74 -1.62 24.27
CA LEU A 279 13.04 -3.05 24.26
C LEU A 279 14.53 -3.32 23.97
N GLY A 280 15.13 -2.54 23.07
CA GLY A 280 16.55 -2.61 22.74
C GLY A 280 17.46 -2.27 23.94
N ALA A 281 17.02 -1.37 24.82
CA ALA A 281 17.75 -1.05 26.06
C ALA A 281 17.83 -2.24 27.02
N PHE A 282 16.82 -3.10 27.05
CA PHE A 282 16.78 -4.31 27.87
C PHE A 282 17.48 -5.53 27.23
N LYS A 283 17.80 -5.47 25.95
CA LYS A 283 18.49 -6.54 25.23
C LYS A 283 20.00 -6.32 25.30
N THR A 284 20.74 -7.37 25.68
CA THR A 284 22.21 -7.32 25.78
C THR A 284 22.89 -7.25 24.40
N HIS A 285 22.27 -7.83 23.37
CA HIS A 285 22.82 -7.89 22.01
C HIS A 285 21.72 -7.76 20.96
N LEU A 286 21.85 -6.80 20.05
CA LEU A 286 20.99 -6.61 18.88
C LEU A 286 21.70 -7.15 17.64
N LYS A 287 20.96 -7.81 16.74
CA LYS A 287 21.51 -8.22 15.44
C LYS A 287 21.72 -7.01 14.54
N ALA A 288 22.85 -6.94 13.87
CA ALA A 288 23.16 -5.86 12.94
C ALA A 288 22.15 -5.78 11.80
N SER A 289 21.74 -6.91 11.23
CA SER A 289 20.69 -6.96 10.19
C SER A 289 19.37 -6.37 10.64
N ASN A 290 18.95 -6.58 11.89
CA ASN A 290 17.73 -5.98 12.42
C ASN A 290 17.83 -4.45 12.51
N ILE A 291 19.01 -3.92 12.91
CA ILE A 291 19.25 -2.47 12.96
C ILE A 291 19.18 -1.88 11.56
N PHE A 292 19.91 -2.46 10.59
CA PHE A 292 19.91 -1.99 9.20
C PHE A 292 18.51 -2.04 8.59
N LEU A 293 17.77 -3.13 8.84
CA LEU A 293 16.39 -3.29 8.35
C LEU A 293 15.46 -2.20 8.90
N ILE A 294 15.44 -2.03 10.24
CA ILE A 294 14.56 -1.04 10.89
C ILE A 294 14.92 0.37 10.41
N THR A 295 16.22 0.69 10.32
CA THR A 295 16.68 2.02 9.86
C THR A 295 16.29 2.26 8.40
N GLY A 296 16.56 1.31 7.49
CA GLY A 296 16.24 1.46 6.07
C GLY A 296 14.74 1.59 5.83
N LEU A 297 13.94 0.75 6.46
CA LEU A 297 12.47 0.81 6.36
C LEU A 297 11.89 2.07 7.03
N SER A 298 12.52 2.57 8.11
CA SER A 298 12.12 3.84 8.73
C SER A 298 12.35 5.02 7.80
N ILE A 299 13.51 5.08 7.13
CA ILE A 299 13.80 6.11 6.15
C ILE A 299 12.77 6.08 5.03
N MET A 300 12.46 4.89 4.51
CA MET A 300 11.43 4.71 3.47
C MET A 300 10.05 5.19 3.92
N ALA A 301 9.64 4.84 5.15
CA ALA A 301 8.35 5.23 5.72
C ALA A 301 8.26 6.75 5.96
N ILE A 302 9.37 7.40 6.35
CA ILE A 302 9.43 8.85 6.52
C ILE A 302 9.34 9.56 5.17
N TYR A 303 10.02 9.02 4.15
CA TYR A 303 10.11 9.63 2.82
C TYR A 303 8.77 9.62 2.06
N ALA A 304 7.96 8.57 2.24
CA ALA A 304 6.65 8.46 1.62
C ALA A 304 5.67 7.69 2.52
N ASN A 305 4.48 8.26 2.72
CA ASN A 305 3.42 7.67 3.56
C ASN A 305 3.14 6.21 3.22
N ARG A 306 3.09 5.86 1.93
CA ARG A 306 2.86 4.48 1.47
C ARG A 306 3.95 3.49 1.90
N GLY A 307 5.14 3.96 2.24
CA GLY A 307 6.21 3.13 2.80
C GLY A 307 5.91 2.58 4.19
N PHE A 308 4.97 3.19 4.92
CA PHE A 308 4.58 2.79 6.27
C PHE A 308 4.00 1.38 6.34
N LEU A 309 3.23 0.94 5.34
CA LEU A 309 2.72 -0.42 5.26
C LEU A 309 3.85 -1.45 5.33
N ILE A 310 4.86 -1.32 4.48
CA ILE A 310 5.99 -2.26 4.41
C ILE A 310 6.84 -2.17 5.69
N PHE A 311 7.03 -0.96 6.22
CA PHE A 311 7.69 -0.76 7.51
C PHE A 311 7.03 -1.59 8.62
N VAL A 312 5.71 -1.49 8.82
CA VAL A 312 4.99 -2.21 9.87
C VAL A 312 5.09 -3.72 9.67
N ILE A 313 4.74 -4.24 8.49
CA ILE A 313 4.67 -5.70 8.28
C ILE A 313 6.02 -6.40 8.41
N ILE A 314 7.09 -5.76 7.96
CA ILE A 314 8.43 -6.37 7.98
C ILE A 314 9.12 -6.17 9.33
N THR A 315 8.96 -5.02 9.98
CA THR A 315 9.54 -4.79 11.32
C THR A 315 8.87 -5.63 12.41
N ASN A 316 7.73 -6.27 12.15
CA ASN A 316 7.15 -7.29 13.03
C ASN A 316 8.10 -8.45 13.33
N PHE A 317 8.97 -8.82 12.38
CA PHE A 317 9.93 -9.90 12.59
C PHE A 317 10.99 -9.54 13.63
N PRO A 318 11.75 -8.45 13.50
CA PRO A 318 12.67 -8.03 14.56
C PRO A 318 11.96 -7.67 15.87
N LEU A 319 10.75 -7.08 15.81
CA LEU A 319 9.97 -6.79 17.02
C LEU A 319 9.64 -8.06 17.81
N CYS A 320 9.14 -9.08 17.13
CA CYS A 320 8.85 -10.38 17.76
C CYS A 320 10.12 -11.03 18.32
N GLU A 321 11.24 -10.98 17.59
CA GLU A 321 12.52 -11.50 18.06
C GLU A 321 12.98 -10.81 19.35
N ILE A 322 12.91 -9.48 19.39
CA ILE A 322 13.33 -8.69 20.55
C ILE A 322 12.42 -8.97 21.74
N LEU A 323 11.10 -8.97 21.57
CA LEU A 323 10.13 -9.27 22.63
C LEU A 323 10.34 -10.68 23.21
N VAL A 324 10.52 -11.69 22.36
CA VAL A 324 10.80 -13.06 22.81
C VAL A 324 12.14 -13.13 23.58
N SER A 325 13.15 -12.40 23.11
CA SER A 325 14.44 -12.31 23.79
C SER A 325 14.32 -11.64 25.15
N CYS A 326 13.58 -10.54 25.26
CA CYS A 326 13.32 -9.85 26.51
C CYS A 326 12.58 -10.74 27.52
N TYR A 327 11.54 -11.44 27.05
CA TYR A 327 10.78 -12.40 27.87
C TYR A 327 11.65 -13.55 28.43
N ASN A 328 12.66 -13.99 27.68
CA ASN A 328 13.60 -15.04 28.10
C ASN A 328 14.88 -14.48 28.78
N SER A 329 14.97 -13.17 29.00
CA SER A 329 16.16 -12.52 29.56
C SER A 329 16.25 -12.66 31.09
N ARG A 330 17.49 -12.56 31.61
CA ARG A 330 17.74 -12.47 33.04
C ARG A 330 17.02 -11.29 33.69
N TYR A 331 16.88 -10.17 32.98
CA TYR A 331 16.17 -8.98 33.46
C TYR A 331 14.69 -9.26 33.74
N TYR A 332 14.01 -10.03 32.91
CA TYR A 332 12.62 -10.45 33.14
C TYR A 332 12.50 -11.22 34.46
N PHE A 333 13.42 -12.16 34.74
CA PHE A 333 13.40 -12.95 35.97
C PHE A 333 13.68 -12.08 37.20
N ILE A 334 14.64 -11.14 37.14
CA ILE A 334 14.91 -10.17 38.20
C ILE A 334 13.69 -9.29 38.48
N PHE A 335 13.03 -8.77 37.44
CA PHE A 335 11.81 -7.99 37.60
C PHE A 335 10.67 -8.82 38.21
N LYS A 336 10.56 -10.09 37.82
CA LYS A 336 9.55 -11.02 38.36
C LYS A 336 9.77 -11.29 39.84
N GLU A 337 11.01 -11.42 40.29
CA GLU A 337 11.35 -11.54 41.72
C GLU A 337 11.00 -10.27 42.49
N LYS A 338 11.27 -9.09 41.92
CA LYS A 338 10.97 -7.80 42.56
C LYS A 338 9.48 -7.44 42.54
N ILE A 339 8.74 -7.91 41.56
CA ILE A 339 7.31 -7.63 41.36
C ILE A 339 6.56 -8.97 41.29
N PRO A 340 6.14 -9.55 42.44
CA PRO A 340 5.53 -10.89 42.49
C PRO A 340 4.28 -11.04 41.58
N LYS A 341 3.57 -9.95 41.31
CA LYS A 341 2.38 -9.92 40.43
C LYS A 341 2.69 -9.57 38.97
N LEU A 342 3.96 -9.51 38.55
CA LEU A 342 4.36 -9.10 37.19
C LEU A 342 3.63 -9.92 36.11
N ASP A 343 3.59 -11.25 36.24
CA ASP A 343 2.89 -12.11 35.29
C ASP A 343 1.38 -11.81 35.19
N PHE A 344 0.76 -11.47 36.30
CA PHE A 344 -0.64 -11.06 36.34
C PHE A 344 -0.84 -9.71 35.64
N ILE A 345 0.00 -8.73 35.95
CA ILE A 345 -0.03 -7.39 35.34
C ILE A 345 0.15 -7.50 33.83
N LEU A 346 1.14 -8.27 33.36
CA LEU A 346 1.37 -8.45 31.92
C LEU A 346 0.20 -9.15 31.23
N LYS A 347 -0.43 -10.14 31.86
CA LYS A 347 -1.64 -10.77 31.33
C LYS A 347 -2.82 -9.80 31.30
N PHE A 348 -2.99 -8.99 32.33
CA PHE A 348 -4.05 -7.99 32.41
C PHE A 348 -3.88 -6.96 31.29
N ILE A 349 -2.66 -6.39 31.11
CA ILE A 349 -2.35 -5.47 30.00
C ILE A 349 -2.61 -6.12 28.66
N TYR A 350 -2.20 -7.38 28.47
CA TYR A 350 -2.47 -8.15 27.24
C TYR A 350 -3.98 -8.24 26.97
N CYS A 351 -4.78 -8.58 27.97
CA CYS A 351 -6.24 -8.64 27.83
C CYS A 351 -6.86 -7.27 27.51
N LEU A 352 -6.38 -6.19 28.13
CA LEU A 352 -6.85 -4.83 27.84
C LEU A 352 -6.54 -4.42 26.40
N ILE A 353 -5.34 -4.72 25.89
CA ILE A 353 -4.98 -4.44 24.49
C ILE A 353 -5.88 -5.23 23.54
N CYS A 354 -6.07 -6.53 23.78
CA CYS A 354 -6.97 -7.35 22.98
C CYS A 354 -8.42 -6.79 22.99
N LEU A 355 -8.91 -6.40 24.15
CA LEU A 355 -10.25 -5.80 24.27
C LEU A 355 -10.35 -4.49 23.52
N ALA A 356 -9.36 -3.59 23.64
CA ALA A 356 -9.33 -2.32 22.92
C ALA A 356 -9.33 -2.53 21.39
N ILE A 357 -8.55 -3.50 20.89
CA ILE A 357 -8.52 -3.87 19.48
C ILE A 357 -9.89 -4.40 19.03
N LEU A 358 -10.52 -5.27 19.80
CA LEU A 358 -11.84 -5.82 19.47
C LEU A 358 -12.92 -4.72 19.44
N VAL A 359 -12.91 -3.82 20.42
CA VAL A 359 -13.84 -2.66 20.43
C VAL A 359 -13.63 -1.79 19.20
N LYS A 360 -12.37 -1.44 18.87
CA LYS A 360 -12.07 -0.65 17.66
C LYS A 360 -12.49 -1.38 16.38
N SER A 361 -12.30 -2.70 16.31
CA SER A 361 -12.76 -3.50 15.18
C SER A 361 -14.28 -3.50 15.04
N LEU A 362 -15.01 -3.54 16.14
CA LEU A 362 -16.48 -3.43 16.10
C LEU A 362 -16.95 -2.05 15.63
N VAL A 363 -16.22 -0.97 15.97
CA VAL A 363 -16.51 0.37 15.43
C VAL A 363 -16.31 0.37 13.92
N PHE A 364 -15.19 -0.16 13.41
CA PHE A 364 -14.96 -0.26 11.97
C PHE A 364 -16.04 -1.11 11.26
N LEU A 365 -16.48 -2.19 11.89
CA LEU A 365 -17.56 -3.02 11.34
C LEU A 365 -18.88 -2.26 11.28
N TYR A 366 -19.20 -1.49 12.32
CA TYR A 366 -20.38 -0.62 12.34
C TYR A 366 -20.34 0.39 11.21
N ASP A 367 -19.22 1.13 11.06
CA ASP A 367 -19.03 2.11 10.00
C ASP A 367 -19.19 1.47 8.61
N ASN A 368 -18.58 0.30 8.38
CA ASN A 368 -18.68 -0.43 7.12
C ASN A 368 -20.11 -0.91 6.78
N ILE A 369 -20.93 -1.24 7.79
CA ILE A 369 -22.29 -1.75 7.56
C ILE A 369 -23.28 -0.61 7.38
N PHE A 370 -23.20 0.44 8.20
CA PHE A 370 -24.24 1.44 8.33
C PHE A 370 -23.90 2.81 7.77
N GLU A 371 -22.60 3.17 7.68
CA GLU A 371 -22.18 4.52 7.29
C GLU A 371 -21.58 4.57 5.88
N TYR A 372 -21.06 3.45 5.36
CA TYR A 372 -20.33 3.44 4.11
C TYR A 372 -21.04 2.67 3.00
N GLU A 373 -21.07 3.27 1.82
CA GLU A 373 -21.37 2.63 0.54
C GLU A 373 -20.09 2.26 -0.20
N TYR A 374 -20.19 1.43 -1.26
CA TYR A 374 -19.04 1.10 -2.11
C TYR A 374 -18.53 2.32 -2.85
N ILE A 375 -19.43 3.08 -3.45
CA ILE A 375 -19.12 4.30 -4.19
C ILE A 375 -19.77 5.45 -3.42
N SER A 376 -18.94 6.37 -2.96
CA SER A 376 -19.40 7.55 -2.22
C SER A 376 -19.52 8.72 -3.20
N ASP A 377 -20.67 9.34 -3.27
CA ASP A 377 -20.94 10.55 -4.03
C ASP A 377 -20.19 11.80 -3.52
N ILE A 378 -19.62 11.72 -2.31
CA ILE A 378 -18.70 12.74 -1.78
C ILE A 378 -17.33 12.67 -2.48
N TYR A 379 -16.88 11.45 -2.81
CA TYR A 379 -15.54 11.21 -3.36
C TYR A 379 -15.55 10.99 -4.88
N GLU A 380 -16.68 10.59 -5.44
CA GLU A 380 -16.81 10.29 -6.86
C GLU A 380 -17.99 11.07 -7.48
N PRO A 381 -17.87 11.58 -8.70
CA PRO A 381 -18.87 12.42 -9.34
C PRO A 381 -20.05 11.60 -9.92
N VAL A 382 -20.78 10.90 -9.04
CA VAL A 382 -21.80 9.91 -9.43
C VAL A 382 -22.91 10.58 -10.26
N TYR A 383 -23.58 11.58 -9.69
CA TYR A 383 -24.72 12.24 -10.33
C TYR A 383 -24.30 13.10 -11.53
N ALA A 384 -23.16 13.79 -11.43
CA ALA A 384 -22.61 14.55 -12.54
C ALA A 384 -22.24 13.64 -13.72
N THR A 385 -21.69 12.44 -13.46
CA THR A 385 -21.39 11.46 -14.52
C THR A 385 -22.67 10.92 -15.16
N GLU A 386 -23.72 10.66 -14.39
CA GLU A 386 -25.02 10.25 -14.94
C GLU A 386 -25.62 11.35 -15.84
N TYR A 387 -25.49 12.61 -15.45
CA TYR A 387 -25.91 13.74 -16.28
C TYR A 387 -25.12 13.78 -17.60
N LEU A 388 -23.79 13.64 -17.55
CA LEU A 388 -22.94 13.58 -18.75
C LEU A 388 -23.37 12.48 -19.72
N LEU A 389 -23.71 11.30 -19.23
CA LEU A 389 -24.09 10.15 -20.07
C LEU A 389 -25.50 10.27 -20.66
N ASN A 390 -26.42 10.92 -19.94
CA ASN A 390 -27.82 10.97 -20.36
C ASN A 390 -28.19 12.22 -21.14
N GLU A 391 -27.55 13.36 -20.84
CA GLU A 391 -27.99 14.67 -21.35
C GLU A 391 -26.96 15.32 -22.32
N ILE A 392 -25.73 14.81 -22.37
CA ILE A 392 -24.64 15.42 -23.16
C ILE A 392 -24.16 14.46 -24.26
N ASN A 393 -24.09 14.95 -25.50
CA ASN A 393 -23.35 14.25 -26.53
C ASN A 393 -21.87 14.54 -26.42
N LEU A 394 -21.13 13.67 -25.74
CA LEU A 394 -19.70 13.88 -25.39
C LEU A 394 -18.78 13.99 -26.63
N ASP A 395 -19.22 13.53 -27.82
CA ASP A 395 -18.43 13.66 -29.04
C ASP A 395 -18.28 15.14 -29.47
N ASP A 396 -19.16 16.02 -29.03
CA ASP A 396 -19.12 17.46 -29.32
C ASP A 396 -18.26 18.27 -28.35
N TYR A 397 -17.69 17.60 -27.32
CA TYR A 397 -17.03 18.29 -26.23
C TYR A 397 -15.64 17.72 -25.88
N VAL A 398 -14.76 18.62 -25.41
CA VAL A 398 -13.48 18.27 -24.78
C VAL A 398 -13.63 18.52 -23.29
N LEU A 399 -13.78 17.44 -22.53
CA LEU A 399 -14.07 17.47 -21.11
C LEU A 399 -12.78 17.71 -20.29
N TYR A 400 -12.77 18.73 -19.45
CA TYR A 400 -11.85 18.83 -18.33
C TYR A 400 -12.42 18.10 -17.10
N ASN A 401 -11.59 17.34 -16.44
CA ASN A 401 -11.86 16.80 -15.11
C ASN A 401 -10.60 16.90 -14.23
N GLU A 402 -10.80 17.06 -12.93
CA GLU A 402 -9.74 17.06 -11.95
C GLU A 402 -9.16 15.64 -11.75
N PHE A 403 -7.90 15.58 -11.30
CA PHE A 403 -7.10 14.34 -11.15
C PHE A 403 -7.85 13.19 -10.45
N ASN A 404 -8.55 13.48 -9.37
CA ASN A 404 -9.16 12.43 -8.54
C ASN A 404 -10.43 11.80 -9.17
N TYR A 405 -11.01 12.39 -10.20
CA TYR A 405 -12.34 11.97 -10.70
C TYR A 405 -12.29 11.25 -12.05
N GLY A 406 -11.16 11.32 -12.77
CA GLY A 406 -11.03 10.71 -14.09
C GLY A 406 -11.19 9.20 -14.09
N SER A 407 -10.66 8.52 -13.08
CA SER A 407 -10.79 7.06 -13.00
C SER A 407 -12.24 6.59 -12.93
N TYR A 408 -13.11 7.34 -12.25
CA TYR A 408 -14.54 7.02 -12.20
C TYR A 408 -15.23 7.25 -13.55
N LEU A 409 -14.87 8.34 -14.25
CA LEU A 409 -15.35 8.60 -15.63
C LEU A 409 -14.96 7.45 -16.57
N GLU A 410 -13.71 7.01 -16.51
CA GLU A 410 -13.18 5.90 -17.32
C GLU A 410 -13.91 4.58 -17.05
N TYR A 411 -14.19 4.28 -15.79
CA TYR A 411 -15.03 3.14 -15.40
C TYR A 411 -16.43 3.20 -16.03
N LYS A 412 -17.00 4.40 -16.16
CA LYS A 412 -18.29 4.64 -16.79
C LYS A 412 -18.21 4.74 -18.33
N GLY A 413 -17.03 4.56 -18.92
CA GLY A 413 -16.81 4.59 -20.37
C GLY A 413 -16.58 5.97 -20.96
N ILE A 414 -16.41 7.00 -20.14
CA ILE A 414 -16.08 8.37 -20.57
C ILE A 414 -14.56 8.51 -20.58
N LYS A 415 -14.00 8.94 -21.72
CA LYS A 415 -12.56 9.25 -21.80
C LYS A 415 -12.24 10.50 -20.99
N ALA A 416 -11.33 10.35 -20.03
CA ALA A 416 -10.93 11.43 -19.13
C ALA A 416 -9.83 12.33 -19.72
N PHE A 417 -9.70 13.54 -19.20
CA PHE A 417 -8.52 14.38 -19.39
C PHE A 417 -7.32 13.78 -18.67
N MET A 418 -7.51 13.40 -17.44
CA MET A 418 -6.52 12.74 -16.61
C MET A 418 -7.17 11.91 -15.51
N ASP A 419 -6.42 11.00 -14.90
CA ASP A 419 -6.85 10.09 -13.86
C ASP A 419 -5.76 9.87 -12.80
N SER A 420 -6.00 8.97 -11.85
CA SER A 420 -5.08 8.71 -10.74
C SER A 420 -3.74 8.03 -11.12
N ARG A 421 -3.49 7.76 -12.42
CA ARG A 421 -2.21 7.26 -12.94
C ARG A 421 -1.24 8.43 -13.22
N ALA A 422 -0.91 9.22 -12.20
CA ALA A 422 -0.15 10.47 -12.31
C ALA A 422 1.08 10.40 -13.23
N GLU A 423 1.81 9.28 -13.21
CA GLU A 423 3.00 9.06 -14.03
C GLU A 423 2.74 9.13 -15.53
N VAL A 424 1.53 8.82 -16.00
CA VAL A 424 1.17 8.88 -17.41
C VAL A 424 1.18 10.33 -17.91
N PHE A 425 0.88 11.29 -17.06
CA PHE A 425 0.61 12.69 -17.38
C PHE A 425 1.80 13.61 -17.14
N GLU A 426 3.00 13.06 -16.87
CA GLU A 426 4.18 13.88 -16.60
C GLU A 426 5.50 13.26 -17.08
N LYS A 427 6.54 14.12 -17.15
CA LYS A 427 7.94 13.68 -17.26
C LYS A 427 8.40 13.06 -15.93
N PRO A 428 9.23 12.01 -15.97
CA PRO A 428 9.94 11.47 -17.14
C PRO A 428 9.25 10.26 -17.80
N TYR A 429 8.00 9.97 -17.50
CA TYR A 429 7.32 8.80 -18.04
C TYR A 429 6.87 9.02 -19.48
N ASN A 430 6.11 10.11 -19.72
CA ASN A 430 5.80 10.65 -21.02
C ASN A 430 6.39 12.07 -21.15
N ASP A 431 6.64 12.55 -22.37
CA ASP A 431 7.16 13.90 -22.59
C ASP A 431 6.02 14.94 -22.64
N VAL A 432 5.25 14.99 -21.57
CA VAL A 432 4.09 15.89 -21.40
C VAL A 432 4.13 16.55 -20.02
N GLU A 433 3.35 17.60 -19.84
CA GLU A 433 3.20 18.37 -18.60
C GLU A 433 1.72 18.51 -18.18
N ILE A 434 0.88 17.53 -18.56
CA ILE A 434 -0.57 17.57 -18.32
C ILE A 434 -0.88 17.71 -16.82
N MET A 435 -0.20 16.92 -15.98
CA MET A 435 -0.37 17.00 -14.52
C MET A 435 0.06 18.36 -13.94
N TYR A 436 1.11 18.96 -14.48
CA TYR A 436 1.55 20.28 -14.06
C TYR A 436 0.53 21.36 -14.45
N ASP A 437 0.00 21.30 -15.66
CA ASP A 437 -0.98 22.24 -16.17
C ASP A 437 -2.31 22.12 -15.41
N SER A 438 -2.78 20.89 -15.13
CA SER A 438 -3.97 20.66 -14.29
C SER A 438 -3.80 21.27 -12.90
N ASN A 439 -2.66 21.04 -12.24
CA ASN A 439 -2.40 21.67 -10.94
C ASN A 439 -2.43 23.21 -11.03
N LYS A 440 -1.96 23.81 -12.14
CA LYS A 440 -2.06 25.26 -12.33
C LYS A 440 -3.51 25.74 -12.47
N MET A 441 -4.34 24.98 -13.17
CA MET A 441 -5.77 25.27 -13.29
C MET A 441 -6.50 25.11 -11.93
N GLU A 442 -6.21 24.08 -11.16
CA GLU A 442 -6.82 23.85 -9.84
C GLU A 442 -6.47 24.98 -8.83
N PHE A 443 -5.27 25.58 -8.94
CA PHE A 443 -4.82 26.67 -8.08
C PHE A 443 -4.99 28.07 -8.69
N ALA A 444 -5.64 28.19 -9.86
CA ALA A 444 -5.92 29.47 -10.48
C ALA A 444 -6.76 30.38 -9.57
N GLN A 445 -6.53 31.69 -9.65
CA GLN A 445 -7.24 32.68 -8.84
C GLN A 445 -8.35 33.39 -9.61
N ASP A 446 -8.26 33.43 -10.94
CA ASP A 446 -9.22 34.06 -11.82
C ASP A 446 -9.32 33.34 -13.19
N TYR A 447 -10.26 33.78 -14.02
CA TYR A 447 -10.52 33.17 -15.34
C TYR A 447 -9.36 33.43 -16.33
N GLU A 448 -8.65 34.54 -16.22
CA GLU A 448 -7.54 34.86 -17.11
C GLU A 448 -6.35 33.89 -16.92
N GLU A 449 -6.18 33.36 -15.71
CA GLU A 449 -5.20 32.33 -15.43
C GLU A 449 -5.59 30.97 -16.03
N LEU A 450 -6.90 30.70 -16.22
CA LEU A 450 -7.41 29.46 -16.85
C LEU A 450 -7.28 29.48 -18.38
N LYS A 451 -7.47 30.65 -18.98
CA LYS A 451 -7.58 30.84 -20.42
C LYS A 451 -6.47 30.21 -21.25
N PRO A 452 -5.16 30.33 -20.90
CA PRO A 452 -4.08 29.68 -21.65
C PRO A 452 -4.22 28.15 -21.73
N TYR A 453 -4.76 27.51 -20.69
CA TYR A 453 -4.95 26.06 -20.63
C TYR A 453 -6.22 25.65 -21.37
N ILE A 454 -7.29 26.44 -21.28
CA ILE A 454 -8.51 26.24 -22.05
C ILE A 454 -8.17 26.24 -23.54
N GLU A 455 -7.40 27.24 -24.01
CA GLU A 455 -6.97 27.34 -25.39
C GLU A 455 -6.00 26.20 -25.78
N LYS A 456 -5.06 25.83 -24.90
CA LYS A 456 -4.08 24.76 -25.15
C LYS A 456 -4.73 23.41 -25.35
N TYR A 457 -5.73 23.07 -24.55
CA TYR A 457 -6.39 21.77 -24.57
C TYR A 457 -7.75 21.78 -25.28
N HIS A 458 -8.23 22.97 -25.70
CA HIS A 458 -9.53 23.17 -26.33
C HIS A 458 -10.71 22.75 -25.45
N PHE A 459 -10.59 22.96 -24.14
CA PHE A 459 -11.68 22.63 -23.23
C PHE A 459 -12.92 23.46 -23.52
N ASN A 460 -14.07 22.79 -23.56
CA ASN A 460 -15.38 23.44 -23.68
C ASN A 460 -16.42 22.86 -22.71
N LEU A 461 -16.06 21.83 -21.92
CA LEU A 461 -16.88 21.24 -20.89
C LEU A 461 -16.02 20.98 -19.65
N PHE A 462 -16.53 21.29 -18.46
CA PHE A 462 -15.81 21.16 -17.19
C PHE A 462 -16.63 20.37 -16.20
N LEU A 463 -16.06 19.30 -15.63
CA LEU A 463 -16.53 18.63 -14.43
C LEU A 463 -15.63 19.03 -13.25
N VAL A 464 -16.19 19.71 -12.27
CA VAL A 464 -15.43 20.27 -11.15
C VAL A 464 -16.09 19.96 -9.80
N ASN A 465 -15.28 19.80 -8.77
CA ASN A 465 -15.75 19.68 -7.39
C ASN A 465 -15.98 21.08 -6.80
N LYS A 466 -17.06 21.24 -6.03
CA LYS A 466 -17.47 22.53 -5.44
C LYS A 466 -16.49 23.06 -4.39
N ASP A 467 -15.67 22.20 -3.79
CA ASP A 467 -14.69 22.60 -2.79
C ASP A 467 -13.44 23.25 -3.39
N PHE A 468 -13.26 23.18 -4.70
CA PHE A 468 -12.10 23.79 -5.40
C PHE A 468 -12.42 25.20 -5.91
N ASN A 469 -11.37 26.02 -5.98
CA ASN A 469 -11.51 27.41 -6.44
C ASN A 469 -12.00 27.52 -7.88
N LEU A 470 -11.71 26.53 -8.70
CA LEU A 470 -12.14 26.44 -10.10
C LEU A 470 -13.67 26.52 -10.23
N PHE A 471 -14.42 25.91 -9.30
CA PHE A 471 -15.89 26.05 -9.26
C PHE A 471 -16.32 27.51 -9.11
N ASN A 472 -15.71 28.25 -8.17
CA ASN A 472 -16.05 29.65 -7.92
C ASN A 472 -15.69 30.52 -9.13
N ILE A 473 -14.53 30.29 -9.76
CA ILE A 473 -14.12 31.02 -10.96
C ILE A 473 -15.15 30.85 -12.07
N LEU A 474 -15.60 29.61 -12.33
CA LEU A 474 -16.59 29.37 -13.39
C LEU A 474 -17.97 29.92 -13.03
N MET A 475 -18.39 29.84 -11.76
CA MET A 475 -19.67 30.42 -11.29
C MET A 475 -19.71 31.95 -11.41
N ASP A 476 -18.58 32.63 -11.10
CA ASP A 476 -18.52 34.11 -11.12
C ASP A 476 -18.38 34.69 -12.54
N ASN A 477 -17.94 33.86 -13.51
CA ASN A 477 -17.73 34.29 -14.90
C ASN A 477 -18.81 33.78 -15.85
N THR A 478 -20.07 34.09 -15.55
CA THR A 478 -21.26 33.66 -16.33
C THR A 478 -21.28 34.17 -17.77
N GLU A 479 -20.42 35.11 -18.15
CA GLU A 479 -20.23 35.55 -19.52
C GLU A 479 -19.40 34.57 -20.36
N HIS A 480 -18.63 33.68 -19.71
CA HIS A 480 -17.76 32.69 -20.33
C HIS A 480 -18.18 31.24 -20.05
N SER A 481 -19.01 31.03 -19.02
CA SER A 481 -19.43 29.70 -18.59
C SER A 481 -20.92 29.63 -18.28
N GLU A 482 -21.55 28.54 -18.69
CA GLU A 482 -22.95 28.20 -18.42
C GLU A 482 -22.98 26.97 -17.49
N LEU A 483 -23.67 27.07 -16.38
CA LEU A 483 -23.90 25.97 -15.46
C LEU A 483 -24.96 25.01 -16.04
N LEU A 484 -24.57 23.78 -16.35
CA LEU A 484 -25.47 22.76 -16.89
C LEU A 484 -26.03 21.83 -15.81
N HIS A 485 -25.22 21.48 -14.82
CA HIS A 485 -25.61 20.58 -13.74
C HIS A 485 -24.94 21.02 -12.43
N LEU A 486 -25.67 20.84 -11.33
CA LEU A 486 -25.17 21.08 -9.98
C LEU A 486 -25.80 20.06 -9.02
N ASP A 487 -24.97 19.29 -8.35
CA ASP A 487 -25.38 18.43 -7.24
C ASP A 487 -24.76 18.91 -5.90
N ASP A 488 -24.79 18.08 -4.87
CA ASP A 488 -24.28 18.47 -3.56
C ASP A 488 -22.76 18.69 -3.55
N ASN A 489 -22.01 17.97 -4.39
CA ASN A 489 -20.54 17.94 -4.38
C ASN A 489 -19.91 18.41 -5.69
N PHE A 490 -20.57 18.27 -6.84
CA PHE A 490 -20.02 18.49 -8.18
C PHE A 490 -20.86 19.40 -9.04
N ALA A 491 -20.22 20.00 -10.03
CA ALA A 491 -20.88 20.83 -11.04
C ALA A 491 -20.33 20.54 -12.44
N ILE A 492 -21.19 20.73 -13.44
CA ILE A 492 -20.81 20.68 -14.86
C ILE A 492 -21.04 22.05 -15.48
N PHE A 493 -19.99 22.60 -16.09
CA PHE A 493 -20.05 23.86 -16.83
C PHE A 493 -19.71 23.64 -18.29
N LYS A 494 -20.43 24.34 -19.15
CA LYS A 494 -20.12 24.49 -20.56
C LYS A 494 -19.52 25.86 -20.79
N LEU A 495 -18.40 25.93 -21.55
CA LEU A 495 -17.89 27.24 -21.96
C LEU A 495 -18.70 27.77 -23.13
N VAL A 496 -18.97 29.07 -23.09
CA VAL A 496 -19.70 29.82 -24.13
C VAL A 496 -18.67 30.61 -24.94
N GLU A 497 -18.50 30.25 -26.22
CA GLU A 497 -17.72 31.07 -27.14
C GLU A 497 -18.48 32.39 -27.39
N LYS A 498 -17.76 33.53 -27.24
CA LYS A 498 -18.25 34.85 -27.71
C LYS A 498 -17.83 35.10 -29.16
#